data_a5907826ebe67b23cf639f658dd2b340
#
_entry.id   a5907826ebe67b23cf639f658dd2b340
#
_cell.length_a   1.000
_cell.length_b   1.000
_cell.length_c   1.000
_cell.angle_alpha   90.00
_cell.angle_beta   90.00
_cell.angle_gamma   90.00
#
_symmetry.space_group_name_H-M   'P 1'
#
loop_
_entity.id
_entity.type
_entity.pdbx_description
1 polymer ?
#
loop_
_entity_poly.entity_id
_entity_poly.type
_entity_poly.pdbx_seq_one_letter_code
_entity_poly.pdbx_strand_id
1 'polypeptide(L)'
;SIATVDDNGLITTKRPGEVYITATPSKKKETLRMLLVVENKTGFFKNSLLYDNIDTSGCNKLMIVAHPDDETLWGGAHLKSGNWFVVCLTNHFTDVRKNEFKSVMEKAGIKGIILDYPDLVRDANKKWVKYDWDSVKDGVAADVTKLIKSKNWDLIATHSPAGETGHIHHKNTDQAVTNACRSTGNYDKLWYFGKCYWTIPAGLKRITDEELTFKQSLVDLYKNETKPINTYWAQMIPYENWVKATDYVAGK
;
A
#
# COMPACT_ATOMS: atom_id res chain seq x y z
N SER A 1 7.61 -9.91 17.91
CA SER A 1 6.60 -9.20 18.72
C SER A 1 6.64 -7.70 18.41
N ILE A 2 5.50 -7.02 18.46
CA ILE A 2 5.38 -5.56 18.31
C ILE A 2 5.84 -4.84 19.58
N ALA A 3 5.55 -5.43 20.73
CA ALA A 3 5.98 -4.97 22.03
C ALA A 3 6.25 -6.13 22.99
N THR A 4 6.97 -5.86 24.07
CA THR A 4 7.13 -6.76 25.21
C THR A 4 6.69 -6.04 26.46
N VAL A 5 6.24 -6.80 27.45
CA VAL A 5 5.92 -6.33 28.80
C VAL A 5 6.84 -7.08 29.75
N ASP A 6 7.53 -6.37 30.65
CA ASP A 6 8.34 -6.98 31.70
C ASP A 6 7.51 -7.31 32.96
N ASP A 7 8.12 -7.93 33.95
CA ASP A 7 7.47 -8.32 35.20
C ASP A 7 6.98 -7.15 36.05
N ASN A 8 7.46 -5.93 35.76
CA ASN A 8 7.04 -4.69 36.42
C ASN A 8 5.91 -3.98 35.63
N GLY A 9 5.47 -4.56 34.51
CA GLY A 9 4.44 -3.99 33.66
C GLY A 9 4.94 -2.91 32.70
N LEU A 10 6.27 -2.72 32.57
CA LEU A 10 6.85 -1.76 31.61
C LEU A 10 6.70 -2.30 30.19
N ILE A 11 6.05 -1.53 29.33
CA ILE A 11 5.85 -1.84 27.92
C ILE A 11 7.02 -1.27 27.13
N THR A 12 7.75 -2.14 26.42
CA THR A 12 8.81 -1.73 25.49
C THR A 12 8.35 -2.04 24.06
N THR A 13 8.23 -1.00 23.23
CA THR A 13 7.87 -1.13 21.80
C THR A 13 9.09 -1.56 21.00
N LYS A 14 8.91 -2.48 20.03
CA LYS A 14 9.99 -3.05 19.21
C LYS A 14 9.84 -2.73 17.73
N ARG A 15 8.61 -2.61 17.24
CA ARG A 15 8.31 -2.32 15.85
C ARG A 15 6.89 -1.75 15.72
N PRO A 16 6.56 -1.04 14.63
CA PRO A 16 5.21 -0.57 14.34
C PRO A 16 4.21 -1.72 14.23
N GLY A 17 2.95 -1.40 14.44
CA GLY A 17 1.82 -2.30 14.32
C GLY A 17 0.90 -2.29 15.54
N GLU A 18 -0.10 -3.16 15.53
CA GLU A 18 -1.08 -3.27 16.59
C GLU A 18 -0.87 -4.54 17.43
N VAL A 19 -1.02 -4.43 18.74
CA VAL A 19 -0.94 -5.57 19.65
C VAL A 19 -1.86 -5.37 20.84
N TYR A 20 -2.50 -6.44 21.29
CA TYR A 20 -3.24 -6.43 22.54
C TYR A 20 -2.32 -6.76 23.72
N ILE A 21 -2.25 -5.87 24.68
CA ILE A 21 -1.70 -6.15 26.01
C ILE A 21 -2.82 -6.72 26.88
N THR A 22 -2.57 -7.88 27.47
CA THR A 22 -3.56 -8.59 28.30
C THR A 22 -3.04 -8.72 29.71
N ALA A 23 -3.80 -8.27 30.69
CA ALA A 23 -3.52 -8.44 32.11
C ALA A 23 -4.60 -9.34 32.77
N THR A 24 -4.14 -10.46 33.33
CA THR A 24 -5.03 -11.39 34.05
C THR A 24 -4.62 -11.42 35.53
N PRO A 25 -5.43 -10.85 36.42
CA PRO A 25 -5.15 -10.92 37.86
C PRO A 25 -5.16 -12.37 38.35
N SER A 26 -4.21 -12.72 39.21
CA SER A 26 -4.04 -14.08 39.72
C SER A 26 -5.24 -14.62 40.53
N LYS A 27 -6.12 -13.73 41.05
CA LYS A 27 -7.27 -14.07 41.87
C LYS A 27 -8.63 -13.76 41.26
N LYS A 28 -8.71 -13.26 40.02
CA LYS A 28 -9.96 -12.93 39.32
C LYS A 28 -10.03 -13.58 37.95
N LYS A 29 -11.26 -13.96 37.54
CA LYS A 29 -11.51 -14.51 36.19
C LYS A 29 -11.54 -13.44 35.09
N GLU A 30 -11.53 -12.17 35.44
CA GLU A 30 -11.64 -11.07 34.47
C GLU A 30 -10.27 -10.71 33.90
N THR A 31 -10.18 -10.67 32.60
CA THR A 31 -8.98 -10.28 31.84
C THR A 31 -9.19 -8.87 31.30
N LEU A 32 -8.29 -7.98 31.62
CA LEU A 32 -8.22 -6.65 30.99
C LEU A 32 -7.42 -6.74 29.68
N ARG A 33 -7.93 -6.09 28.66
CA ARG A 33 -7.24 -5.99 27.35
C ARG A 33 -7.12 -4.53 26.95
N MET A 34 -5.92 -4.12 26.57
CA MET A 34 -5.62 -2.81 26.02
C MET A 34 -5.06 -2.98 24.60
N LEU A 35 -5.61 -2.26 23.63
CA LEU A 35 -5.00 -2.16 22.31
C LEU A 35 -3.84 -1.16 22.40
N LEU A 36 -2.64 -1.60 22.03
CA LEU A 36 -1.48 -0.75 21.81
C LEU A 36 -1.25 -0.61 20.31
N VAL A 37 -1.26 0.62 19.82
CA VAL A 37 -0.85 0.97 18.46
C VAL A 37 0.54 1.60 18.52
N VAL A 38 1.51 0.99 17.86
CA VAL A 38 2.87 1.52 17.74
C VAL A 38 3.02 2.15 16.35
N GLU A 39 3.11 3.47 16.32
CA GLU A 39 3.19 4.26 15.09
C GLU A 39 4.64 4.41 14.60
N ASN A 40 4.82 4.48 13.29
CA ASN A 40 6.11 4.82 12.70
C ASN A 40 6.11 6.26 12.17
N LYS A 41 6.61 7.17 13.00
CA LYS A 41 6.66 8.61 12.67
C LYS A 41 7.91 9.04 11.92
N THR A 42 8.92 8.17 11.83
CA THR A 42 10.24 8.53 11.27
C THR A 42 10.59 7.80 10.00
N GLY A 43 9.75 6.85 9.57
CA GLY A 43 9.96 6.00 8.41
C GLY A 43 10.69 4.69 8.73
N PHE A 44 10.37 3.65 7.98
CA PHE A 44 10.95 2.31 8.15
C PHE A 44 12.43 2.29 7.73
N PHE A 45 12.79 3.02 6.67
CA PHE A 45 14.15 3.02 6.12
C PHE A 45 15.16 3.79 6.96
N LYS A 46 14.70 4.61 7.90
CA LYS A 46 15.61 5.33 8.81
C LYS A 46 16.02 4.49 10.02
N ASN A 47 15.07 3.72 10.56
CA ASN A 47 15.20 3.12 11.90
C ASN A 47 15.03 1.60 11.92
N SER A 48 14.83 0.94 10.78
CA SER A 48 14.51 -0.47 10.75
C SER A 48 15.59 -1.29 10.05
N LEU A 49 16.13 -2.26 10.77
CA LEU A 49 16.94 -3.34 10.22
C LEU A 49 16.18 -4.22 9.22
N LEU A 50 14.85 -4.09 9.15
CA LEU A 50 14.00 -4.90 8.26
C LEU A 50 14.17 -4.54 6.77
N TYR A 51 14.67 -3.32 6.47
CA TYR A 51 14.70 -2.78 5.11
C TYR A 51 16.08 -2.25 4.70
N ASP A 52 17.13 -2.61 5.40
CA ASP A 52 18.50 -2.13 5.14
C ASP A 52 19.07 -2.61 3.79
N ASN A 53 18.47 -3.63 3.18
CA ASN A 53 18.93 -4.21 1.92
C ASN A 53 17.78 -4.35 0.91
N ILE A 54 17.23 -3.21 0.45
CA ILE A 54 16.23 -3.25 -0.63
C ILE A 54 16.93 -3.55 -1.95
N ASP A 55 16.66 -4.74 -2.51
CA ASP A 55 17.19 -5.11 -3.81
C ASP A 55 16.30 -4.57 -4.95
N THR A 56 16.71 -3.46 -5.53
CA THR A 56 16.09 -2.88 -6.73
C THR A 56 16.86 -3.20 -8.02
N SER A 57 17.80 -4.16 -7.97
CA SER A 57 18.57 -4.56 -9.17
C SER A 57 17.63 -5.06 -10.27
N GLY A 58 17.90 -4.68 -11.52
CA GLY A 58 17.05 -5.02 -12.65
C GLY A 58 15.73 -4.26 -12.76
N CYS A 59 15.37 -3.43 -11.76
CA CYS A 59 14.17 -2.60 -11.81
C CYS A 59 14.51 -1.19 -12.31
N ASN A 60 13.67 -0.64 -13.18
CA ASN A 60 13.74 0.75 -13.63
C ASN A 60 12.41 1.48 -13.53
N LYS A 61 11.36 0.79 -13.06
CA LYS A 61 10.03 1.34 -12.80
C LYS A 61 9.66 1.15 -11.34
N LEU A 62 9.05 2.16 -10.75
CA LEU A 62 8.61 2.16 -9.35
C LEU A 62 7.10 2.30 -9.29
N MET A 63 6.43 1.45 -8.52
CA MET A 63 5.01 1.59 -8.20
C MET A 63 4.86 1.66 -6.68
N ILE A 64 4.13 2.67 -6.20
CA ILE A 64 3.86 2.84 -4.76
C ILE A 64 2.35 2.82 -4.56
N VAL A 65 1.88 1.87 -3.76
CA VAL A 65 0.46 1.63 -3.48
C VAL A 65 0.16 1.63 -1.99
N ALA A 66 -1.09 1.89 -1.65
CA ALA A 66 -1.53 1.93 -0.25
C ALA A 66 -1.70 0.53 0.35
N HIS A 67 -2.42 -0.35 -0.35
CA HIS A 67 -2.80 -1.66 0.18
C HIS A 67 -2.35 -2.80 -0.75
N PRO A 68 -2.18 -4.02 -0.21
CA PRO A 68 -2.02 -5.21 -1.04
C PRO A 68 -3.32 -5.46 -1.82
N ASP A 69 -3.29 -5.49 -3.10
CA ASP A 69 -4.29 -5.63 -4.18
C ASP A 69 -4.33 -4.41 -5.12
N ASP A 70 -4.02 -3.22 -4.65
CA ASP A 70 -4.02 -2.00 -5.46
C ASP A 70 -3.13 -2.11 -6.71
N GLU A 71 -1.94 -2.73 -6.58
CA GLU A 71 -1.01 -2.90 -7.70
C GLU A 71 -1.59 -3.78 -8.81
N THR A 72 -2.47 -4.74 -8.45
CA THR A 72 -3.14 -5.60 -9.41
C THR A 72 -4.41 -4.96 -9.97
N LEU A 73 -5.20 -4.30 -9.11
CA LEU A 73 -6.46 -3.68 -9.50
C LEU A 73 -6.24 -2.50 -10.47
N TRP A 74 -5.25 -1.67 -10.18
CA TRP A 74 -5.02 -0.42 -10.90
C TRP A 74 -3.87 -0.47 -11.88
N GLY A 75 -2.98 -1.48 -11.76
CA GLY A 75 -1.77 -1.58 -12.56
C GLY A 75 -1.35 -2.97 -13.02
N GLY A 76 -2.18 -3.99 -12.81
CA GLY A 76 -1.81 -5.39 -13.06
C GLY A 76 -1.36 -5.69 -14.49
N ALA A 77 -1.97 -5.07 -15.51
CA ALA A 77 -1.54 -5.22 -16.89
C ALA A 77 -0.17 -4.58 -17.14
N HIS A 78 0.11 -3.43 -16.52
CA HIS A 78 1.41 -2.76 -16.63
C HIS A 78 2.54 -3.59 -16.01
N LEU A 79 2.26 -4.38 -14.96
CA LEU A 79 3.24 -5.26 -14.33
C LEU A 79 3.80 -6.31 -15.30
N LYS A 80 3.03 -6.71 -16.34
CA LYS A 80 3.47 -7.63 -17.40
C LYS A 80 4.74 -7.18 -18.11
N SER A 81 4.97 -5.87 -18.19
CA SER A 81 6.16 -5.33 -18.83
C SER A 81 7.47 -5.58 -18.06
N GLY A 82 7.41 -6.18 -16.86
CA GLY A 82 8.58 -6.47 -16.02
C GLY A 82 9.33 -5.23 -15.54
N ASN A 83 10.45 -5.46 -14.86
CA ASN A 83 11.35 -4.43 -14.34
C ASN A 83 10.71 -3.45 -13.34
N TRP A 84 9.62 -3.86 -12.70
CA TRP A 84 8.96 -3.11 -11.64
C TRP A 84 9.57 -3.40 -10.28
N PHE A 85 9.64 -2.34 -9.46
CA PHE A 85 9.76 -2.45 -8.02
C PHE A 85 8.47 -1.90 -7.41
N VAL A 86 7.71 -2.76 -6.72
CA VAL A 86 6.43 -2.41 -6.12
C VAL A 86 6.59 -2.21 -4.62
N VAL A 87 6.08 -1.11 -4.10
CA VAL A 87 6.06 -0.82 -2.66
C VAL A 87 4.62 -0.68 -2.21
N CYS A 88 4.18 -1.60 -1.37
CA CYS A 88 2.92 -1.50 -0.66
C CYS A 88 3.16 -0.89 0.73
N LEU A 89 2.41 0.15 1.10
CA LEU A 89 2.69 0.92 2.33
C LEU A 89 2.13 0.27 3.60
N THR A 90 1.12 -0.62 3.50
CA THR A 90 0.45 -1.18 4.68
C THR A 90 0.52 -2.70 4.73
N ASN A 91 0.14 -3.30 5.86
CA ASN A 91 -0.17 -4.72 6.03
C ASN A 91 1.02 -5.71 6.07
N HIS A 92 2.27 -5.27 6.28
CA HIS A 92 3.42 -6.19 6.40
C HIS A 92 3.22 -7.27 7.47
N PHE A 93 2.63 -6.92 8.62
CA PHE A 93 2.44 -7.86 9.74
C PHE A 93 1.09 -8.60 9.71
N THR A 94 0.31 -8.41 8.67
CA THR A 94 -0.87 -9.20 8.36
C THR A 94 -0.46 -10.35 7.44
N ASP A 95 -0.17 -11.52 8.02
CA ASP A 95 0.46 -12.64 7.28
C ASP A 95 -0.28 -13.02 6.01
N VAL A 96 -1.61 -13.03 6.03
CA VAL A 96 -2.41 -13.35 4.86
C VAL A 96 -2.14 -12.35 3.73
N ARG A 97 -2.30 -11.05 4.00
CA ARG A 97 -2.12 -9.97 3.00
C ARG A 97 -0.70 -9.92 2.47
N LYS A 98 0.29 -10.07 3.37
CA LYS A 98 1.70 -10.13 3.00
C LYS A 98 2.01 -11.30 2.07
N ASN A 99 1.46 -12.49 2.35
CA ASN A 99 1.70 -13.67 1.54
C ASN A 99 1.01 -13.59 0.17
N GLU A 100 -0.19 -12.99 0.10
CA GLU A 100 -0.87 -12.70 -1.16
C GLU A 100 -0.04 -11.74 -2.01
N PHE A 101 0.41 -10.61 -1.45
CA PHE A 101 1.29 -9.66 -2.15
C PHE A 101 2.57 -10.34 -2.65
N LYS A 102 3.25 -11.15 -1.81
CA LYS A 102 4.43 -11.88 -2.22
C LYS A 102 4.16 -12.83 -3.40
N SER A 103 3.05 -13.54 -3.35
CA SER A 103 2.64 -14.45 -4.44
C SER A 103 2.40 -13.71 -5.76
N VAL A 104 1.87 -12.47 -5.69
CA VAL A 104 1.73 -11.60 -6.87
C VAL A 104 3.09 -11.20 -7.43
N MET A 105 4.03 -10.76 -6.58
CA MET A 105 5.39 -10.40 -7.03
C MET A 105 6.09 -11.59 -7.72
N GLU A 106 5.99 -12.77 -7.12
CA GLU A 106 6.54 -14.01 -7.68
C GLU A 106 5.88 -14.38 -9.02
N LYS A 107 4.55 -14.34 -9.09
CA LYS A 107 3.79 -14.65 -10.31
C LYS A 107 4.07 -13.69 -11.45
N ALA A 108 4.20 -12.41 -11.13
CA ALA A 108 4.51 -11.37 -12.13
C ALA A 108 6.01 -11.34 -12.51
N GLY A 109 6.88 -12.06 -11.80
CA GLY A 109 8.33 -12.04 -12.02
C GLY A 109 8.97 -10.67 -11.73
N ILE A 110 8.44 -9.95 -10.73
CA ILE A 110 8.89 -8.61 -10.36
C ILE A 110 9.32 -8.57 -8.88
N LYS A 111 9.94 -7.47 -8.47
CA LYS A 111 10.35 -7.27 -7.09
C LYS A 111 9.40 -6.32 -6.37
N GLY A 112 9.30 -6.50 -5.06
CA GLY A 112 8.50 -5.60 -4.23
C GLY A 112 8.74 -5.79 -2.74
N ILE A 113 8.33 -4.80 -2.00
CA ILE A 113 8.32 -4.81 -0.53
C ILE A 113 6.97 -4.35 -0.02
N ILE A 114 6.65 -4.78 1.18
CA ILE A 114 5.44 -4.37 1.89
C ILE A 114 5.85 -3.77 3.23
N LEU A 115 5.35 -2.58 3.52
CA LEU A 115 5.57 -1.86 4.77
C LEU A 115 4.38 -2.06 5.71
N ASP A 116 4.46 -1.50 6.90
CA ASP A 116 3.42 -1.68 7.92
C ASP A 116 2.93 -0.33 8.50
N TYR A 117 2.62 0.60 7.61
CA TYR A 117 1.85 1.76 8.03
C TYR A 117 0.43 1.33 8.40
N PRO A 118 -0.21 1.97 9.40
CA PRO A 118 -1.52 1.57 9.88
C PRO A 118 -2.59 1.62 8.77
N ASP A 119 -3.42 0.59 8.68
CA ASP A 119 -4.55 0.51 7.73
C ASP A 119 -5.88 0.63 8.50
N LEU A 120 -6.37 -0.46 9.06
CA LEU A 120 -7.58 -0.51 9.86
C LEU A 120 -7.25 -0.61 11.34
N VAL A 121 -7.93 0.18 12.15
CA VAL A 121 -7.83 0.13 13.62
C VAL A 121 -9.22 -0.02 14.22
N ARG A 122 -9.29 -0.45 15.48
CA ARG A 122 -10.55 -0.47 16.22
C ARG A 122 -10.73 0.83 16.98
N ASP A 123 -11.87 1.48 16.74
CA ASP A 123 -12.28 2.67 17.52
C ASP A 123 -12.68 2.29 18.97
N ALA A 124 -13.06 3.31 19.75
CA ALA A 124 -13.51 3.14 21.14
C ALA A 124 -14.72 2.18 21.26
N ASN A 125 -15.53 2.04 20.20
CA ASN A 125 -16.68 1.15 20.13
C ASN A 125 -16.32 -0.24 19.60
N LYS A 126 -15.03 -0.55 19.44
CA LYS A 126 -14.50 -1.80 18.86
C LYS A 126 -14.89 -2.00 17.38
N LYS A 127 -15.25 -0.93 16.69
CA LYS A 127 -15.58 -0.93 15.27
C LYS A 127 -14.32 -0.73 14.45
N TRP A 128 -14.16 -1.48 13.35
CA TRP A 128 -13.09 -1.25 12.41
C TRP A 128 -13.28 0.07 11.68
N VAL A 129 -12.29 0.93 11.74
CA VAL A 129 -12.23 2.23 11.05
C VAL A 129 -10.89 2.38 10.35
N LYS A 130 -10.85 3.16 9.30
CA LYS A 130 -9.60 3.51 8.62
C LYS A 130 -8.77 4.38 9.54
N TYR A 131 -7.48 4.05 9.66
CA TYR A 131 -6.56 4.85 10.44
C TYR A 131 -6.27 6.16 9.73
N ASP A 132 -6.31 7.24 10.47
CA ASP A 132 -5.86 8.53 9.98
C ASP A 132 -4.33 8.56 9.99
N TRP A 133 -3.71 8.88 8.85
CA TRP A 133 -2.26 8.92 8.73
C TRP A 133 -1.61 10.22 9.24
N ASP A 134 -2.36 11.13 9.82
CA ASP A 134 -1.82 12.41 10.31
C ASP A 134 -0.61 12.23 11.24
N SER A 135 -0.63 11.20 12.08
CA SER A 135 0.47 10.93 13.02
C SER A 135 1.69 10.24 12.38
N VAL A 136 1.54 9.61 11.20
CA VAL A 136 2.61 8.85 10.52
C VAL A 136 3.00 9.45 9.17
N LYS A 137 2.36 10.52 8.73
CA LYS A 137 2.59 11.14 7.41
C LYS A 137 4.05 11.51 7.15
N ASP A 138 4.76 11.96 8.16
CA ASP A 138 6.19 12.31 8.02
C ASP A 138 7.05 11.08 7.78
N GLY A 139 6.71 9.95 8.41
CA GLY A 139 7.34 8.65 8.17
C GLY A 139 7.10 8.16 6.75
N VAL A 140 5.85 8.21 6.29
CA VAL A 140 5.46 7.86 4.90
C VAL A 140 6.22 8.74 3.91
N ALA A 141 6.23 10.05 4.11
CA ALA A 141 6.93 11.01 3.24
C ALA A 141 8.44 10.75 3.19
N ALA A 142 9.06 10.40 4.34
CA ALA A 142 10.48 10.07 4.42
C ALA A 142 10.83 8.80 3.64
N ASP A 143 10.05 7.73 3.80
CA ASP A 143 10.27 6.47 3.11
C ASP A 143 10.05 6.61 1.59
N VAL A 144 8.96 7.24 1.18
CA VAL A 144 8.64 7.51 -0.23
C VAL A 144 9.74 8.35 -0.87
N THR A 145 10.20 9.41 -0.20
CA THR A 145 11.28 10.27 -0.71
C THR A 145 12.58 9.48 -0.86
N LYS A 146 12.92 8.63 0.11
CA LYS A 146 14.12 7.79 0.04
C LYS A 146 14.06 6.80 -1.12
N LEU A 147 12.90 6.17 -1.34
CA LEU A 147 12.69 5.26 -2.48
C LEU A 147 12.85 5.96 -3.83
N ILE A 148 12.21 7.12 -4.00
CA ILE A 148 12.30 7.90 -5.24
C ILE A 148 13.74 8.36 -5.51
N LYS A 149 14.48 8.76 -4.47
CA LYS A 149 15.89 9.16 -4.59
C LYS A 149 16.87 8.00 -4.76
N SER A 150 16.48 6.77 -4.44
CA SER A 150 17.40 5.63 -4.42
C SER A 150 17.96 5.28 -5.80
N LYS A 151 17.30 5.72 -6.87
CA LYS A 151 17.62 5.37 -8.23
C LYS A 151 17.07 6.40 -9.22
N ASN A 152 17.63 6.44 -10.43
CA ASN A 152 17.02 7.16 -11.55
C ASN A 152 15.94 6.26 -12.17
N TRP A 153 14.69 6.39 -11.71
CA TRP A 153 13.55 5.66 -12.24
C TRP A 153 13.14 6.20 -13.59
N ASP A 154 12.75 5.32 -14.52
CA ASP A 154 12.22 5.72 -15.84
C ASP A 154 10.73 6.08 -15.75
N LEU A 155 10.01 5.43 -14.82
CA LEU A 155 8.60 5.63 -14.57
C LEU A 155 8.29 5.43 -13.08
N ILE A 156 7.44 6.29 -12.55
CA ILE A 156 6.90 6.18 -11.19
C ILE A 156 5.37 6.16 -11.30
N ALA A 157 4.72 5.18 -10.72
CA ALA A 157 3.27 5.05 -10.72
C ALA A 157 2.71 5.02 -9.31
N THR A 158 1.56 5.65 -9.10
CA THR A 158 0.86 5.67 -7.80
C THR A 158 -0.62 6.01 -7.98
N HIS A 159 -1.33 6.06 -6.87
CA HIS A 159 -2.72 6.50 -6.79
C HIS A 159 -2.92 7.90 -7.36
N SER A 160 -4.13 8.19 -7.81
CA SER A 160 -4.49 9.53 -8.27
C SER A 160 -4.80 10.47 -7.10
N PRO A 161 -4.72 11.80 -7.29
CA PRO A 161 -5.12 12.77 -6.26
C PRO A 161 -6.57 12.60 -5.77
N ALA A 162 -7.44 12.04 -6.59
CA ALA A 162 -8.81 11.68 -6.20
C ALA A 162 -8.89 10.36 -5.43
N GLY A 163 -7.84 9.52 -5.48
CA GLY A 163 -7.75 8.21 -4.83
C GLY A 163 -8.67 7.17 -5.44
N GLU A 164 -8.76 7.08 -6.78
CA GLU A 164 -9.60 6.20 -7.62
C GLU A 164 -11.06 6.11 -7.14
N THR A 165 -11.26 5.63 -5.92
CA THR A 165 -12.56 5.47 -5.24
C THR A 165 -12.83 6.54 -4.17
N GLY A 166 -11.91 7.48 -3.97
CA GLY A 166 -11.95 8.45 -2.87
C GLY A 166 -11.36 7.95 -1.55
N HIS A 167 -10.66 6.80 -1.54
CA HIS A 167 -10.07 6.22 -0.34
C HIS A 167 -9.00 7.13 0.26
N ILE A 168 -9.05 7.31 1.60
CA ILE A 168 -8.16 8.27 2.27
C ILE A 168 -6.67 7.87 2.15
N HIS A 169 -6.33 6.59 2.28
CA HIS A 169 -4.95 6.14 2.16
C HIS A 169 -4.43 6.28 0.73
N HIS A 170 -5.27 6.11 -0.31
CA HIS A 170 -4.87 6.38 -1.70
C HIS A 170 -4.51 7.84 -1.89
N LYS A 171 -5.33 8.75 -1.37
CA LYS A 171 -5.05 10.21 -1.41
C LYS A 171 -3.78 10.57 -0.64
N ASN A 172 -3.57 9.96 0.52
CA ASN A 172 -2.37 10.19 1.33
C ASN A 172 -1.11 9.64 0.63
N THR A 173 -1.23 8.48 -0.02
CA THR A 173 -0.15 7.90 -0.82
C THR A 173 0.19 8.78 -2.02
N ASP A 174 -0.82 9.22 -2.78
CA ASP A 174 -0.64 10.20 -3.86
C ASP A 174 0.09 11.43 -3.36
N GLN A 175 -0.40 12.05 -2.30
CA GLN A 175 0.19 13.28 -1.75
C GLN A 175 1.68 13.10 -1.40
N ALA A 176 2.03 11.97 -0.75
CA ALA A 176 3.42 11.67 -0.41
C ALA A 176 4.29 11.50 -1.65
N VAL A 177 3.83 10.71 -2.64
CA VAL A 177 4.56 10.42 -3.87
C VAL A 177 4.68 11.68 -4.74
N THR A 178 3.59 12.41 -4.94
CA THR A 178 3.56 13.64 -5.73
C THR A 178 4.51 14.69 -5.16
N ASN A 179 4.47 14.92 -3.85
CA ASN A 179 5.36 15.87 -3.18
C ASN A 179 6.83 15.43 -3.28
N ALA A 180 7.12 14.14 -3.10
CA ALA A 180 8.46 13.59 -3.26
C ALA A 180 8.96 13.72 -4.71
N CYS A 181 8.14 13.41 -5.72
CA CYS A 181 8.50 13.59 -7.12
C CYS A 181 8.81 15.05 -7.47
N ARG A 182 8.00 15.99 -6.98
CA ARG A 182 8.25 17.44 -7.18
C ARG A 182 9.54 17.89 -6.54
N SER A 183 9.78 17.49 -5.28
CA SER A 183 10.98 17.92 -4.54
C SER A 183 12.28 17.27 -5.04
N THR A 184 12.18 16.18 -5.80
CA THR A 184 13.34 15.44 -6.34
C THR A 184 13.53 15.59 -7.84
N GLY A 185 12.70 16.41 -8.53
CA GLY A 185 12.78 16.62 -9.97
C GLY A 185 12.32 15.42 -10.83
N ASN A 186 11.44 14.57 -10.29
CA ASN A 186 10.92 13.38 -10.97
C ASN A 186 9.44 13.50 -11.38
N TYR A 187 8.85 14.69 -11.31
CA TYR A 187 7.42 14.87 -11.55
C TYR A 187 7.00 14.55 -13.00
N ASP A 188 7.87 14.75 -13.96
CA ASP A 188 7.69 14.39 -15.36
C ASP A 188 7.63 12.88 -15.63
N LYS A 189 8.11 12.07 -14.68
CA LYS A 189 8.09 10.60 -14.73
C LYS A 189 6.91 9.99 -13.99
N LEU A 190 6.12 10.81 -13.30
CA LEU A 190 5.01 10.36 -12.47
C LEU A 190 3.75 10.10 -13.30
N TRP A 191 3.11 8.96 -13.03
CA TRP A 191 1.83 8.54 -13.59
C TRP A 191 0.86 8.21 -12.46
N TYR A 192 -0.37 8.63 -12.62
CA TYR A 192 -1.48 8.32 -11.72
C TYR A 192 -2.33 7.20 -12.27
N PHE A 193 -2.82 6.34 -11.41
CA PHE A 193 -3.84 5.35 -11.74
C PHE A 193 -5.11 6.03 -12.25
N GLY A 194 -5.82 5.34 -13.12
CA GLY A 194 -7.07 5.83 -13.66
C GLY A 194 -8.19 5.87 -12.62
N LYS A 195 -9.16 6.74 -12.86
CA LYS A 195 -10.37 6.86 -12.04
C LYS A 195 -11.18 5.56 -12.06
N CYS A 196 -11.74 5.19 -10.91
CA CYS A 196 -12.74 4.12 -10.83
C CYS A 196 -14.11 4.63 -11.29
N TYR A 197 -14.75 3.88 -12.16
CA TYR A 197 -16.09 4.19 -12.66
C TYR A 197 -17.07 3.10 -12.23
N TRP A 198 -18.18 3.49 -11.61
CA TRP A 198 -19.29 2.59 -11.32
C TRP A 198 -20.05 2.19 -12.59
N THR A 199 -20.16 3.11 -13.54
CA THR A 199 -20.66 2.88 -14.89
C THR A 199 -19.56 3.24 -15.87
N ILE A 200 -19.14 2.30 -16.68
CA ILE A 200 -18.02 2.50 -17.61
C ILE A 200 -18.42 3.53 -18.67
N PRO A 201 -17.69 4.63 -18.82
CA PRO A 201 -17.94 5.62 -19.86
C PRO A 201 -17.77 5.04 -21.26
N ALA A 202 -18.58 5.48 -22.20
CA ALA A 202 -18.37 5.15 -23.60
C ALA A 202 -16.97 5.63 -24.06
N GLY A 203 -16.24 4.74 -24.72
CA GLY A 203 -14.90 5.06 -25.24
C GLY A 203 -13.75 4.91 -24.24
N LEU A 204 -14.01 4.48 -22.99
CA LEU A 204 -12.92 4.13 -22.09
C LEU A 204 -12.09 2.98 -22.68
N LYS A 205 -10.78 3.18 -22.81
CA LYS A 205 -9.90 2.19 -23.46
C LYS A 205 -9.74 0.96 -22.58
N ARG A 206 -10.10 -0.18 -23.13
CA ARG A 206 -9.90 -1.49 -22.51
C ARG A 206 -8.47 -1.97 -22.77
N ILE A 207 -7.86 -2.67 -21.82
CA ILE A 207 -6.63 -3.43 -22.03
C ILE A 207 -6.89 -4.61 -22.98
N THR A 208 -5.85 -5.15 -23.58
CA THR A 208 -5.96 -6.32 -24.48
C THR A 208 -6.43 -7.57 -23.71
N ASP A 209 -6.94 -8.57 -24.42
CA ASP A 209 -7.38 -9.82 -23.78
C ASP A 209 -6.19 -10.59 -23.17
N GLU A 210 -5.00 -10.47 -23.75
CA GLU A 210 -3.78 -11.04 -23.17
C GLU A 210 -3.37 -10.36 -21.88
N GLU A 211 -3.41 -9.03 -21.83
CA GLU A 211 -3.17 -8.24 -20.61
C GLU A 211 -4.23 -8.51 -19.54
N LEU A 212 -5.50 -8.65 -19.95
CA LEU A 212 -6.59 -8.98 -19.04
C LEU A 212 -6.40 -10.37 -18.43
N THR A 213 -6.04 -11.36 -19.22
CA THR A 213 -5.76 -12.73 -18.74
C THR A 213 -4.62 -12.72 -17.73
N PHE A 214 -3.54 -11.99 -18.03
CA PHE A 214 -2.43 -11.85 -17.10
C PHE A 214 -2.87 -11.14 -15.80
N LYS A 215 -3.50 -9.98 -15.92
CA LYS A 215 -4.01 -9.21 -14.77
C LYS A 215 -4.95 -10.05 -13.89
N GLN A 216 -5.91 -10.77 -14.49
CA GLN A 216 -6.82 -11.63 -13.75
C GLN A 216 -6.07 -12.70 -12.98
N SER A 217 -5.02 -13.29 -13.56
CA SER A 217 -4.20 -14.29 -12.89
C SER A 217 -3.47 -13.76 -11.65
N LEU A 218 -3.24 -12.45 -11.56
CA LEU A 218 -2.67 -11.78 -10.38
C LEU A 218 -3.77 -11.45 -9.36
N VAL A 219 -4.89 -10.89 -9.81
CA VAL A 219 -6.05 -10.56 -8.96
C VAL A 219 -6.56 -11.80 -8.22
N ASP A 220 -6.59 -12.96 -8.88
CA ASP A 220 -7.05 -14.23 -8.30
C ASP A 220 -6.17 -14.74 -7.14
N LEU A 221 -4.99 -14.18 -6.95
CA LEU A 221 -4.13 -14.51 -5.81
C LEU A 221 -4.59 -13.83 -4.51
N TYR A 222 -5.38 -12.75 -4.60
CA TYR A 222 -5.97 -12.05 -3.46
C TYR A 222 -7.28 -12.73 -3.01
N LYS A 223 -7.17 -13.97 -2.53
CA LYS A 223 -8.34 -14.81 -2.18
C LYS A 223 -9.20 -14.23 -1.07
N ASN A 224 -8.58 -13.51 -0.14
CA ASN A 224 -9.31 -12.88 0.97
C ASN A 224 -10.01 -11.60 0.56
N GLU A 225 -9.65 -11.01 -0.59
CA GLU A 225 -10.28 -9.82 -1.17
C GLU A 225 -11.23 -10.15 -2.34
N THR A 226 -11.44 -11.43 -2.65
CA THR A 226 -12.31 -11.86 -3.77
C THR A 226 -13.70 -11.25 -3.69
N LYS A 227 -14.31 -11.21 -2.49
CA LYS A 227 -15.66 -10.66 -2.31
C LYS A 227 -15.70 -9.15 -2.53
N PRO A 228 -14.86 -8.31 -1.88
CA PRO A 228 -14.77 -6.88 -2.19
C PRO A 228 -14.47 -6.61 -3.66
N ILE A 229 -13.49 -7.30 -4.25
CA ILE A 229 -13.09 -7.12 -5.64
C ILE A 229 -14.27 -7.36 -6.58
N ASN A 230 -14.96 -8.49 -6.45
CA ASN A 230 -16.08 -8.85 -7.30
C ASN A 230 -17.30 -7.96 -7.06
N THR A 231 -17.48 -7.43 -5.86
CA THR A 231 -18.64 -6.58 -5.53
C THR A 231 -18.48 -5.15 -6.02
N TYR A 232 -17.26 -4.59 -5.91
CA TYR A 232 -17.06 -3.15 -6.06
C TYR A 232 -16.19 -2.77 -7.26
N TRP A 233 -15.29 -3.66 -7.73
CA TRP A 233 -14.24 -3.28 -8.70
C TRP A 233 -14.18 -4.18 -9.93
N ALA A 234 -14.97 -5.26 -10.01
CA ALA A 234 -14.94 -6.20 -11.13
C ALA A 234 -15.10 -5.52 -12.50
N GLN A 235 -15.96 -4.50 -12.58
CA GLN A 235 -16.16 -3.73 -13.81
C GLN A 235 -14.92 -2.95 -14.25
N MET A 236 -14.01 -2.64 -13.34
CA MET A 236 -12.77 -1.90 -13.64
C MET A 236 -11.58 -2.79 -13.99
N ILE A 237 -11.64 -4.09 -13.70
CA ILE A 237 -10.53 -5.00 -14.00
C ILE A 237 -10.05 -4.91 -15.46
N PRO A 238 -10.93 -4.78 -16.48
CA PRO A 238 -10.51 -4.64 -17.88
C PRO A 238 -9.91 -3.28 -18.26
N TYR A 239 -9.70 -2.36 -17.29
CA TYR A 239 -9.31 -0.98 -17.61
C TYR A 239 -8.14 -0.53 -16.72
N GLU A 240 -7.13 0.08 -17.37
CA GLU A 240 -5.99 0.75 -16.70
C GLU A 240 -5.72 2.07 -17.43
N ASN A 241 -6.53 3.07 -17.14
CA ASN A 241 -6.46 4.36 -17.84
C ASN A 241 -5.57 5.32 -17.05
N TRP A 242 -4.28 5.04 -17.04
CA TRP A 242 -3.29 5.87 -16.36
C TRP A 242 -3.16 7.24 -17.03
N VAL A 243 -2.90 8.25 -16.20
CA VAL A 243 -2.71 9.64 -16.65
C VAL A 243 -1.36 10.13 -16.17
N LYS A 244 -0.58 10.73 -17.07
CA LYS A 244 0.67 11.38 -16.67
C LYS A 244 0.37 12.54 -15.71
N ALA A 245 1.16 12.67 -14.65
CA ALA A 245 0.90 13.70 -13.63
C ALA A 245 0.88 15.12 -14.19
N THR A 246 1.69 15.39 -15.23
CA THR A 246 1.70 16.65 -15.97
C THR A 246 0.40 16.96 -16.71
N ASP A 247 -0.36 15.92 -17.09
CA ASP A 247 -1.59 16.02 -17.89
C ASP A 247 -2.85 15.85 -17.04
N TYR A 248 -2.66 15.57 -15.74
CA TYR A 248 -3.79 15.36 -14.83
C TYR A 248 -4.57 16.66 -14.59
N VAL A 249 -5.88 16.58 -14.82
CA VAL A 249 -6.83 17.67 -14.54
C VAL A 249 -7.82 17.20 -13.48
N ALA A 250 -7.82 17.88 -12.34
CA ALA A 250 -8.74 17.56 -11.26
C ALA A 250 -10.21 17.63 -11.71
N GLY A 251 -10.97 16.58 -11.40
CA GLY A 251 -12.41 16.52 -11.72
C GLY A 251 -12.78 16.00 -13.12
N LYS A 252 -11.81 15.67 -13.96
CA LYS A 252 -12.04 15.03 -15.26
C LYS A 252 -11.89 13.52 -15.20
#